data_a552e4768a5955c9361defacce8fa46a
#
_entry.id   a552e4768a5955c9361defacce8fa46a
#
_cell.length_a   1.000
_cell.length_b   1.000
_cell.length_c   1.000
_cell.angle_alpha   90.00
_cell.angle_beta   90.00
_cell.angle_gamma   90.00
#
_symmetry.space_group_name_H-M   'P 1'
#
loop_
_entity.id
_entity.type
_entity.pdbx_description
1 polymer ?
#
loop_
_entity_poly.entity_id
_entity_poly.type
_entity_poly.pdbx_seq_one_letter_code
_entity_poly.pdbx_strand_id
1 'polypeptide(L)'
;MKLDQEFIEVIQELLDSDAVQRLKLYVHHKSVSRFEHSLYVSYRSYRLAKRLGWASTAAARGGLLHDLFFYDWRDKEPDRGWHVMVHPNQALQEAQARFCLSEVEQDIIVKHMWPLSPWMPKYRESYAVMLMDKYCALMECLFLGKRKL
;
A
#
# COMPACT_ATOMS: atom_id res chain seq x y z
N MET A 1 14.76 -6.90 -8.24
CA MET A 1 15.02 -6.72 -6.78
C MET A 1 14.89 -8.07 -6.10
N LYS A 2 15.88 -8.51 -5.35
CA LYS A 2 15.78 -9.75 -4.57
C LYS A 2 15.11 -9.42 -3.23
N LEU A 3 13.94 -9.99 -2.98
CA LEU A 3 13.22 -9.82 -1.73
C LEU A 3 13.86 -10.72 -0.65
N ASP A 4 13.89 -10.24 0.58
CA ASP A 4 14.37 -10.99 1.72
C ASP A 4 13.37 -12.10 2.07
N GLN A 5 13.86 -13.31 2.40
CA GLN A 5 13.02 -14.45 2.76
C GLN A 5 12.10 -14.14 3.95
N GLU A 6 12.66 -13.50 4.99
CA GLU A 6 11.89 -13.09 6.17
C GLU A 6 10.74 -12.11 5.82
N PHE A 7 10.95 -11.19 4.89
CA PHE A 7 9.90 -10.32 4.40
C PHE A 7 8.78 -11.10 3.73
N ILE A 8 9.13 -12.07 2.86
CA ILE A 8 8.12 -12.91 2.18
C ILE A 8 7.28 -13.67 3.21
N GLU A 9 7.88 -14.27 4.23
CA GLU A 9 7.18 -14.97 5.30
C GLU A 9 6.18 -14.07 6.03
N VAL A 10 6.53 -12.83 6.28
CA VAL A 10 5.66 -11.83 6.93
C VAL A 10 4.40 -11.52 6.13
N ILE A 11 4.48 -11.50 4.80
CA ILE A 11 3.37 -11.14 3.92
C ILE A 11 2.76 -12.33 3.16
N GLN A 12 3.20 -13.56 3.42
CA GLN A 12 2.80 -14.74 2.65
C GLN A 12 1.28 -14.93 2.63
N GLU A 13 0.61 -14.82 3.80
CA GLU A 13 -0.85 -14.89 3.91
C GLU A 13 -1.54 -13.91 2.95
N LEU A 14 -1.01 -12.70 2.85
CA LEU A 14 -1.56 -11.65 1.98
C LEU A 14 -1.30 -11.95 0.51
N LEU A 15 -0.10 -12.44 0.19
CA LEU A 15 0.27 -12.82 -1.18
C LEU A 15 -0.57 -13.98 -1.71
N ASP A 16 -0.97 -14.90 -0.85
CA ASP A 16 -1.80 -16.07 -1.23
C ASP A 16 -3.29 -15.69 -1.41
N SER A 17 -3.68 -14.49 -1.05
CA SER A 17 -5.05 -14.01 -1.18
C SER A 17 -5.40 -13.58 -2.61
N ASP A 18 -6.52 -14.09 -3.12
CA ASP A 18 -7.08 -13.67 -4.41
C ASP A 18 -7.29 -12.15 -4.50
N ALA A 19 -7.67 -11.52 -3.39
CA ALA A 19 -7.88 -10.07 -3.33
C ALA A 19 -6.60 -9.29 -3.64
N VAL A 20 -5.47 -9.68 -3.06
CA VAL A 20 -4.17 -9.06 -3.31
C VAL A 20 -3.69 -9.38 -4.73
N GLN A 21 -3.85 -10.62 -5.20
CA GLN A 21 -3.50 -11.02 -6.57
C GLN A 21 -4.32 -10.25 -7.62
N ARG A 22 -5.57 -9.93 -7.33
CA ARG A 22 -6.45 -9.13 -8.20
C ARG A 22 -5.92 -7.73 -8.48
N LEU A 23 -5.07 -7.16 -7.62
CA LEU A 23 -4.44 -5.85 -7.84
C LEU A 23 -3.56 -5.81 -9.10
N LYS A 24 -3.15 -6.96 -9.63
CA LYS A 24 -2.42 -7.06 -10.91
C LYS A 24 -3.25 -6.59 -12.11
N LEU A 25 -4.57 -6.59 -11.99
CA LEU A 25 -5.50 -6.17 -13.05
C LEU A 25 -5.63 -4.63 -13.16
N TYR A 26 -5.16 -3.89 -12.17
CA TYR A 26 -5.30 -2.43 -12.11
C TYR A 26 -3.97 -1.75 -12.31
N VAL A 27 -3.92 -0.79 -13.23
CA VAL A 27 -2.75 0.05 -13.44
C VAL A 27 -2.68 1.11 -12.34
N HIS A 28 -1.52 1.31 -11.75
CA HIS A 28 -1.26 2.37 -10.78
C HIS A 28 -0.73 3.62 -11.51
N HIS A 29 0.48 3.54 -12.06
CA HIS A 29 1.08 4.58 -12.89
C HIS A 29 1.75 3.96 -14.11
N LYS A 30 1.49 4.51 -15.29
CA LYS A 30 2.08 4.06 -16.57
C LYS A 30 1.89 2.55 -16.79
N SER A 31 2.94 1.77 -16.70
CA SER A 31 2.93 0.30 -16.88
C SER A 31 3.04 -0.48 -15.57
N VAL A 32 3.04 0.20 -14.43
CA VAL A 32 3.13 -0.43 -13.11
C VAL A 32 1.73 -0.80 -12.62
N SER A 33 1.53 -2.07 -12.30
CA SER A 33 0.28 -2.51 -11.68
C SER A 33 0.18 -2.04 -10.21
N ARG A 34 -1.03 -1.97 -9.69
CA ARG A 34 -1.26 -1.65 -8.27
C ARG A 34 -0.61 -2.69 -7.36
N PHE A 35 -0.57 -3.96 -7.78
CA PHE A 35 0.14 -5.01 -7.07
C PHE A 35 1.64 -4.73 -6.95
N GLU A 36 2.30 -4.41 -8.06
CA GLU A 36 3.75 -4.10 -8.07
C GLU A 36 4.05 -2.88 -7.21
N HIS A 37 3.26 -1.81 -7.34
CA HIS A 37 3.38 -0.61 -6.51
C HIS A 37 3.27 -0.96 -5.02
N SER A 38 2.19 -1.64 -4.62
CA SER A 38 1.95 -2.01 -3.22
C SER A 38 3.05 -2.92 -2.66
N LEU A 39 3.55 -3.86 -3.45
CA LEU A 39 4.66 -4.73 -3.05
C LEU A 39 5.96 -3.93 -2.84
N TYR A 40 6.22 -2.94 -3.69
CA TYR A 40 7.36 -2.04 -3.54
C TYR A 40 7.26 -1.18 -2.27
N VAL A 41 6.12 -0.57 -2.04
CA VAL A 41 5.85 0.22 -0.84
C VAL A 41 6.01 -0.64 0.40
N SER A 42 5.42 -1.84 0.41
CA SER A 42 5.53 -2.84 1.48
C SER A 42 6.98 -3.17 1.83
N TYR A 43 7.77 -3.57 0.83
CA TYR A 43 9.16 -3.97 1.05
C TYR A 43 10.05 -2.84 1.55
N ARG A 44 9.92 -1.65 0.97
CA ARG A 44 10.70 -0.48 1.40
C ARG A 44 10.33 -0.03 2.80
N SER A 45 9.05 -0.05 3.13
CA SER A 45 8.55 0.29 4.47
C SER A 45 9.01 -0.74 5.51
N TYR A 46 8.96 -2.03 5.17
CA TYR A 46 9.50 -3.11 5.99
C TYR A 46 10.98 -2.87 6.32
N ARG A 47 11.81 -2.63 5.31
CA ARG A 47 13.25 -2.42 5.50
C ARG A 47 13.56 -1.19 6.32
N LEU A 48 12.85 -0.09 6.09
CA LEU A 48 12.99 1.14 6.86
C LEU A 48 12.62 0.91 8.33
N ALA A 49 11.46 0.33 8.58
CA ALA A 49 10.98 0.04 9.93
C ALA A 49 11.92 -0.93 10.66
N LYS A 50 12.38 -1.99 10.00
CA LYS A 50 13.34 -2.95 10.55
C LYS A 50 14.65 -2.27 10.95
N ARG A 51 15.19 -1.40 10.07
CA ARG A 51 16.43 -0.65 10.34
C ARG A 51 16.31 0.30 11.54
N LEU A 52 15.12 0.85 11.74
CA LEU A 52 14.82 1.80 12.83
C LEU A 52 14.34 1.12 14.13
N GLY A 53 14.22 -0.22 14.14
CA GLY A 53 13.69 -0.96 15.29
C GLY A 53 12.21 -0.73 15.56
N TRP A 54 11.43 -0.42 14.49
CA TRP A 54 9.99 -0.21 14.54
C TRP A 54 9.22 -1.50 14.22
N ALA A 55 7.89 -1.47 14.26
CA ALA A 55 7.04 -2.61 13.94
C ALA A 55 7.07 -2.93 12.43
N SER A 56 8.14 -3.60 11.98
CA SER A 56 8.38 -3.90 10.56
C SER A 56 7.31 -4.80 9.94
N THR A 57 6.74 -5.74 10.70
CA THR A 57 5.62 -6.57 10.25
C THR A 57 4.40 -5.73 9.91
N ALA A 58 4.02 -4.80 10.79
CA ALA A 58 2.89 -3.91 10.54
C ALA A 58 3.14 -2.99 9.34
N ALA A 59 4.36 -2.47 9.19
CA ALA A 59 4.76 -1.67 8.02
C ALA A 59 4.69 -2.46 6.71
N ALA A 60 5.12 -3.72 6.71
CA ALA A 60 5.02 -4.60 5.56
C ALA A 60 3.58 -4.89 5.16
N ARG A 61 2.77 -5.37 6.11
CA ARG A 61 1.37 -5.76 5.87
C ARG A 61 0.51 -4.55 5.50
N GLY A 62 0.59 -3.48 6.28
CA GLY A 62 -0.12 -2.22 5.99
C GLY A 62 0.30 -1.62 4.64
N GLY A 63 1.59 -1.65 4.33
CA GLY A 63 2.13 -1.20 3.04
C GLY A 63 1.63 -2.02 1.85
N LEU A 64 1.43 -3.33 2.00
CA LEU A 64 0.87 -4.16 0.93
C LEU A 64 -0.64 -3.92 0.74
N LEU A 65 -1.35 -3.58 1.80
CA LEU A 65 -2.80 -3.44 1.82
C LEU A 65 -3.30 -1.99 1.65
N HIS A 66 -2.42 -1.00 1.65
CA HIS A 66 -2.85 0.42 1.66
C HIS A 66 -3.73 0.80 0.47
N ASP A 67 -3.52 0.17 -0.68
CA ASP A 67 -4.25 0.38 -1.93
C ASP A 67 -5.13 -0.82 -2.33
N LEU A 68 -5.66 -1.58 -1.36
CA LEU A 68 -6.54 -2.72 -1.62
C LEU A 68 -7.95 -2.27 -1.97
N PHE A 69 -8.13 -1.71 -3.16
CA PHE A 69 -9.42 -1.32 -3.71
C PHE A 69 -9.54 -1.76 -5.18
N PHE A 70 -10.78 -1.93 -5.69
CA PHE A 70 -11.06 -2.66 -6.93
C PHE A 70 -11.82 -1.83 -7.97
N TYR A 71 -11.41 -0.57 -8.18
CA TYR A 71 -11.85 0.24 -9.30
C TYR A 71 -10.66 0.93 -9.97
N ASP A 72 -10.83 1.37 -11.22
CA ASP A 72 -9.84 2.21 -11.87
C ASP A 72 -10.05 3.67 -11.42
N TRP A 73 -9.06 4.25 -10.75
CA TRP A 73 -9.15 5.61 -10.21
C TRP A 73 -9.27 6.68 -11.31
N ARG A 74 -8.95 6.33 -12.55
CA ARG A 74 -9.10 7.20 -13.73
C ARG A 74 -10.53 7.29 -14.22
N ASP A 75 -11.35 6.30 -13.89
CA ASP A 75 -12.78 6.30 -14.23
C ASP A 75 -13.51 7.28 -13.33
N LYS A 76 -14.05 8.33 -13.95
CA LYS A 76 -14.83 9.36 -13.25
C LYS A 76 -16.27 8.88 -13.09
N GLU A 77 -16.57 8.27 -11.97
CA GLU A 77 -17.94 7.99 -11.57
C GLU A 77 -18.47 9.16 -10.71
N PRO A 78 -19.58 9.82 -11.13
CA PRO A 78 -20.08 11.03 -10.47
C PRO A 78 -20.36 10.86 -8.98
N ASP A 79 -20.81 9.66 -8.58
CA ASP A 79 -21.25 9.37 -7.20
C ASP A 79 -20.14 8.82 -6.30
N ARG A 80 -18.95 8.56 -6.82
CA ARG A 80 -17.86 7.95 -6.04
C ARG A 80 -17.24 8.91 -5.03
N GLY A 81 -17.28 10.20 -5.28
CA GLY A 81 -16.54 11.19 -4.51
C GLY A 81 -15.07 11.32 -4.92
N TRP A 82 -14.35 12.17 -4.21
CA TRP A 82 -12.92 12.42 -4.51
C TRP A 82 -12.05 11.22 -4.13
N HIS A 83 -11.34 10.68 -5.11
CA HIS A 83 -10.52 9.46 -4.98
C HIS A 83 -9.60 9.46 -3.75
N VAL A 84 -8.88 10.55 -3.50
CA VAL A 84 -7.97 10.71 -2.35
C VAL A 84 -8.67 10.47 -1.00
N MET A 85 -9.95 10.78 -0.91
CA MET A 85 -10.75 10.64 0.31
C MET A 85 -11.46 9.29 0.40
N VAL A 86 -11.74 8.67 -0.74
CA VAL A 86 -12.58 7.47 -0.82
C VAL A 86 -11.77 6.18 -0.75
N HIS A 87 -10.68 6.07 -1.54
CA HIS A 87 -9.99 4.79 -1.66
C HIS A 87 -9.32 4.30 -0.37
N PRO A 88 -8.80 5.15 0.56
CA PRO A 88 -8.23 4.63 1.80
C PRO A 88 -9.26 3.92 2.67
N ASN A 89 -10.48 4.45 2.75
CA ASN A 89 -11.57 3.81 3.49
C ASN A 89 -12.04 2.52 2.83
N GLN A 90 -12.13 2.49 1.51
CA GLN A 90 -12.45 1.25 0.78
C GLN A 90 -11.36 0.20 0.95
N ALA A 91 -10.09 0.58 0.87
CA ALA A 91 -8.97 -0.33 1.12
C ALA A 91 -9.03 -0.92 2.54
N LEU A 92 -9.35 -0.10 3.54
CA LEU A 92 -9.52 -0.59 4.91
C LEU A 92 -10.68 -1.58 5.02
N GLN A 93 -11.85 -1.28 4.45
CA GLN A 93 -13.00 -2.19 4.45
C GLN A 93 -12.68 -3.52 3.78
N GLU A 94 -12.05 -3.50 2.61
CA GLU A 94 -11.65 -4.71 1.89
C GLU A 94 -10.63 -5.55 2.68
N ALA A 95 -9.67 -4.89 3.33
CA ALA A 95 -8.67 -5.56 4.16
C ALA A 95 -9.29 -6.16 5.43
N GLN A 96 -10.13 -5.42 6.14
CA GLN A 96 -10.82 -5.89 7.35
C GLN A 96 -11.77 -7.07 7.09
N ALA A 97 -12.39 -7.11 5.92
CA ALA A 97 -13.27 -8.22 5.53
C ALA A 97 -12.52 -9.56 5.34
N ARG A 98 -11.20 -9.53 5.16
CA ARG A 98 -10.39 -10.71 4.77
C ARG A 98 -9.29 -11.05 5.75
N PHE A 99 -8.76 -10.06 6.48
CA PHE A 99 -7.56 -10.21 7.29
C PHE A 99 -7.78 -9.66 8.70
N CYS A 100 -7.12 -10.29 9.66
CA CYS A 100 -7.00 -9.73 11.00
C CYS A 100 -5.93 -8.63 10.99
N LEU A 101 -6.33 -7.39 11.27
CA LEU A 101 -5.47 -6.20 11.22
C LEU A 101 -5.21 -5.63 12.60
N SER A 102 -3.97 -5.30 12.90
CA SER A 102 -3.61 -4.50 14.07
C SER A 102 -4.08 -3.05 13.91
N GLU A 103 -4.15 -2.30 15.01
CA GLU A 103 -4.45 -0.86 14.96
C GLU A 103 -3.45 -0.08 14.11
N VAL A 104 -2.17 -0.48 14.14
CA VAL A 104 -1.12 0.13 13.32
C VAL A 104 -1.37 -0.09 11.84
N GLU A 105 -1.71 -1.32 11.43
CA GLU A 105 -2.04 -1.65 10.04
C GLU A 105 -3.27 -0.88 9.56
N GLN A 106 -4.31 -0.74 10.38
CA GLN A 106 -5.50 0.04 10.06
C GLN A 106 -5.17 1.53 9.88
N ASP A 107 -4.37 2.09 10.77
CA ASP A 107 -3.92 3.49 10.68
C ASP A 107 -3.09 3.75 9.43
N ILE A 108 -2.20 2.82 9.07
CA ILE A 108 -1.42 2.87 7.82
C ILE A 108 -2.36 2.97 6.62
N ILE A 109 -3.31 2.06 6.51
CA ILE A 109 -4.20 1.95 5.36
C ILE A 109 -5.06 3.22 5.22
N VAL A 110 -5.69 3.67 6.29
CA VAL A 110 -6.66 4.76 6.21
C VAL A 110 -6.02 6.15 6.09
N LYS A 111 -4.75 6.30 6.49
CA LYS A 111 -4.09 7.62 6.57
C LYS A 111 -2.91 7.83 5.63
N HIS A 112 -2.65 6.88 4.71
CA HIS A 112 -1.50 6.98 3.80
C HIS A 112 -1.58 8.19 2.85
N MET A 113 -2.77 8.75 2.63
CA MET A 113 -2.95 9.92 1.76
C MET A 113 -2.66 11.26 2.41
N TRP A 114 -2.35 11.29 3.73
CA TRP A 114 -1.92 12.55 4.35
C TRP A 114 -0.66 13.11 3.63
N PRO A 115 -0.50 14.44 3.44
CA PRO A 115 -1.39 15.55 3.84
C PRO A 115 -2.50 15.88 2.82
N LEU A 116 -2.65 15.13 1.73
CA LEU A 116 -3.72 15.34 0.75
C LEU A 116 -5.11 15.05 1.35
N SER A 117 -5.19 14.11 2.28
CA SER A 117 -6.35 13.94 3.17
C SER A 117 -6.07 14.63 4.50
N PRO A 118 -7.12 15.06 5.25
CA PRO A 118 -6.93 15.79 6.52
C PRO A 118 -6.52 14.89 7.69
N TRP A 119 -6.56 13.57 7.53
CA TRP A 119 -6.30 12.60 8.61
C TRP A 119 -4.81 12.33 8.77
N MET A 120 -4.23 12.90 9.80
CA MET A 120 -2.82 12.75 10.12
C MET A 120 -2.53 11.36 10.69
N PRO A 121 -1.45 10.68 10.26
CA PRO A 121 -1.01 9.41 10.83
C PRO A 121 -0.78 9.49 12.35
N LYS A 122 -1.14 8.42 13.06
CA LYS A 122 -0.94 8.31 14.51
C LYS A 122 0.37 7.61 14.86
N TYR A 123 0.78 6.63 14.06
CA TYR A 123 1.95 5.79 14.33
C TYR A 123 3.13 6.17 13.41
N ARG A 124 4.34 5.99 13.91
CA ARG A 124 5.58 6.22 13.13
C ARG A 124 5.67 5.33 11.89
N GLU A 125 5.15 4.10 11.99
CA GLU A 125 5.04 3.16 10.86
C GLU A 125 4.11 3.73 9.76
N SER A 126 3.05 4.40 10.15
CA SER A 126 2.13 5.04 9.19
C SER A 126 2.81 6.19 8.43
N TYR A 127 3.66 6.98 9.10
CA TYR A 127 4.49 7.97 8.41
C TYR A 127 5.49 7.32 7.46
N ALA A 128 6.13 6.21 7.87
CA ALA A 128 7.08 5.50 7.03
C ALA A 128 6.41 4.98 5.74
N VAL A 129 5.24 4.35 5.86
CA VAL A 129 4.50 3.84 4.69
C VAL A 129 4.02 4.99 3.81
N MET A 130 3.47 6.06 4.38
CA MET A 130 3.06 7.25 3.65
C MET A 130 4.21 7.86 2.83
N LEU A 131 5.39 7.97 3.42
CA LEU A 131 6.58 8.50 2.73
C LEU A 131 7.06 7.55 1.63
N MET A 132 7.08 6.24 1.88
CA MET A 132 7.48 5.24 0.90
C MET A 132 6.48 5.15 -0.27
N ASP A 133 5.18 5.26 0.01
CA ASP A 133 4.15 5.34 -1.03
C ASP A 133 4.41 6.51 -1.99
N LYS A 134 4.57 7.72 -1.47
CA LYS A 134 4.85 8.90 -2.29
C LYS A 134 6.17 8.82 -3.02
N TYR A 135 7.19 8.30 -2.36
CA TYR A 135 8.49 8.06 -3.00
C TYR A 135 8.37 7.07 -4.16
N CYS A 136 7.70 5.93 -3.96
CA CYS A 136 7.53 4.92 -5.01
C CYS A 136 6.70 5.48 -6.18
N ALA A 137 5.60 6.19 -5.90
CA ALA A 137 4.78 6.83 -6.92
C ALA A 137 5.58 7.85 -7.74
N LEU A 138 6.39 8.68 -7.08
CA LEU A 138 7.27 9.64 -7.76
C LEU A 138 8.29 8.93 -8.66
N MET A 139 8.94 7.88 -8.15
CA MET A 139 9.92 7.11 -8.92
C MET A 139 9.28 6.40 -10.13
N GLU A 140 8.07 5.86 -9.99
CA GLU A 140 7.30 5.26 -11.08
C GLU A 140 6.96 6.29 -12.17
N CYS A 141 6.58 7.50 -11.78
CA CYS A 141 6.31 8.59 -12.72
C CYS A 141 7.56 9.07 -13.47
N LEU A 142 8.71 9.20 -12.78
CA LEU A 142 9.94 9.74 -13.35
C LEU A 142 10.71 8.70 -14.19
N PHE A 143 10.82 7.46 -13.73
CA PHE A 143 11.71 6.45 -14.30
C PHE A 143 11.00 5.36 -15.10
N LEU A 144 9.77 5.64 -15.55
CA LEU A 144 9.13 4.86 -16.62
C LEU A 144 8.99 3.35 -16.35
N GLY A 145 8.35 2.94 -15.29
CA GLY A 145 7.74 1.60 -15.23
C GLY A 145 8.62 0.38 -15.57
N LYS A 146 9.93 0.52 -15.63
CA LYS A 146 10.88 -0.56 -15.93
C LYS A 146 11.68 -0.95 -14.68
N ARG A 147 11.00 -1.24 -13.59
CA ARG A 147 11.62 -2.05 -12.55
C ARG A 147 10.93 -3.41 -12.57
N LYS A 148 11.52 -4.34 -13.27
CA LYS A 148 11.19 -5.75 -13.07
C LYS A 148 11.55 -6.10 -11.63
N LEU A 149 10.58 -6.63 -10.91
CA LEU A 149 10.77 -7.31 -9.64
C LEU A 149 11.75 -8.47 -9.78
#